data_e531755bc9acabfb133518d768e8a225
#
_entry.id   e531755bc9acabfb133518d768e8a225
#
_cell.length_a   1.000
_cell.length_b   1.000
_cell.length_c   1.000
_cell.angle_alpha   90.00
_cell.angle_beta   90.00
_cell.angle_gamma   90.00
#
_symmetry.space_group_name_H-M   'P 1'
#
loop_
_entity.id
_entity.type
_entity.pdbx_description
1 polymer ?
#
loop_
_entity_poly.entity_id
_entity_poly.type
_entity_poly.pdbx_seq_one_letter_code
_entity_poly.pdbx_strand_id
1 'polypeptide(L)'
;MDYKDYQYSRDAAWRILIDCHTTELPVRALAICQALGIPVRRTSLIDAPEGRSVALNGRPVILLAEWPSPERRRFTLAHELGHIILGHVGRVGLLNREPSPEDDPLEQAANVFASRLLAPACVLWGCNVQSAAEIAQLCGISQTAAQFRWERLQLLYQRGKFLVSPLERQVYAQFRPYIEAHKR
;
A
#
# COMPACT_ATOMS: atom_id res chain seq x y z
N MET A 1 13.21 -11.31 -1.63
CA MET A 1 12.18 -11.21 -2.70
C MET A 1 12.87 -10.98 -4.03
N ASP A 2 12.55 -11.73 -5.07
CA ASP A 2 13.09 -11.54 -6.40
C ASP A 2 12.40 -10.38 -7.17
N TYR A 3 12.89 -10.07 -8.39
CA TYR A 3 12.32 -8.96 -9.17
C TYR A 3 10.91 -9.25 -9.71
N LYS A 4 10.57 -10.52 -9.94
CA LYS A 4 9.24 -10.92 -10.43
C LYS A 4 8.20 -10.76 -9.33
N ASP A 5 8.52 -11.19 -8.11
CA ASP A 5 7.66 -11.03 -6.93
C ASP A 5 7.42 -9.55 -6.63
N TYR A 6 8.49 -8.74 -6.73
CA TYR A 6 8.36 -7.28 -6.62
C TYR A 6 7.40 -6.70 -7.67
N GLN A 7 7.55 -7.10 -8.94
CA GLN A 7 6.67 -6.63 -10.01
C GLN A 7 5.22 -7.06 -9.77
N TYR A 8 5.03 -8.32 -9.38
CA TYR A 8 3.70 -8.85 -9.08
C TYR A 8 3.00 -8.05 -7.98
N SER A 9 3.68 -7.81 -6.86
CA SER A 9 3.13 -7.06 -5.72
C SER A 9 2.81 -5.61 -6.09
N ARG A 10 3.70 -4.96 -6.85
CA ARG A 10 3.49 -3.60 -7.37
C ARG A 10 2.27 -3.53 -8.30
N ASP A 11 2.19 -4.45 -9.24
CA ASP A 11 1.15 -4.46 -10.26
C ASP A 11 -0.21 -4.81 -9.66
N ALA A 12 -0.24 -5.68 -8.64
CA ALA A 12 -1.43 -5.95 -7.85
C ALA A 12 -1.95 -4.68 -7.15
N ALA A 13 -1.06 -3.90 -6.53
CA ALA A 13 -1.44 -2.63 -5.89
C ALA A 13 -2.02 -1.63 -6.91
N TRP A 14 -1.43 -1.53 -8.09
CA TRP A 14 -1.91 -0.63 -9.14
C TRP A 14 -3.24 -1.08 -9.73
N ARG A 15 -3.47 -2.38 -9.92
CA ARG A 15 -4.78 -2.92 -10.33
C ARG A 15 -5.85 -2.56 -9.33
N ILE A 16 -5.60 -2.70 -8.04
CA ILE A 16 -6.55 -2.31 -7.00
C ILE A 16 -6.88 -0.81 -7.06
N LEU A 17 -5.90 0.07 -7.29
CA LEU A 17 -6.18 1.50 -7.49
C LEU A 17 -7.13 1.74 -8.69
N ILE A 18 -6.92 1.00 -9.78
CA ILE A 18 -7.74 1.13 -11.00
C ILE A 18 -9.14 0.57 -10.75
N ASP A 19 -9.24 -0.67 -10.26
CA ASP A 19 -10.50 -1.40 -10.09
C ASP A 19 -11.42 -0.72 -9.06
N CYS A 20 -10.83 -0.10 -8.02
CA CYS A 20 -11.55 0.66 -7.00
C CYS A 20 -11.73 2.15 -7.36
N HIS A 21 -11.39 2.56 -8.58
CA HIS A 21 -11.54 3.94 -9.06
C HIS A 21 -10.94 5.00 -8.12
N THR A 22 -9.76 4.71 -7.57
CA THR A 22 -9.06 5.64 -6.68
C THR A 22 -8.44 6.78 -7.49
N THR A 23 -8.83 8.03 -7.22
CA THR A 23 -8.46 9.19 -8.03
C THR A 23 -7.71 10.28 -7.27
N GLU A 24 -7.49 10.12 -5.96
CA GLU A 24 -6.92 11.15 -5.09
C GLU A 24 -5.98 10.57 -4.01
N LEU A 25 -5.08 11.40 -3.52
CA LEU A 25 -4.28 11.15 -2.32
C LEU A 25 -4.82 11.99 -1.14
N PRO A 26 -4.69 11.49 0.08
CA PRO A 26 -4.21 10.19 0.51
C PRO A 26 -5.16 9.04 0.12
N VAL A 27 -4.61 7.93 -0.35
CA VAL A 27 -5.41 6.74 -0.68
C VAL A 27 -6.18 6.24 0.55
N ARG A 28 -7.49 6.07 0.39
CA ARG A 28 -8.40 5.62 1.46
C ARG A 28 -8.48 4.09 1.49
N ALA A 29 -7.47 3.44 2.09
CA ALA A 29 -7.40 1.98 2.14
C ALA A 29 -8.66 1.32 2.73
N LEU A 30 -9.34 1.97 3.70
CA LEU A 30 -10.60 1.47 4.25
C LEU A 30 -11.73 1.46 3.21
N ALA A 31 -11.83 2.48 2.38
CA ALA A 31 -12.82 2.53 1.30
C ALA A 31 -12.55 1.44 0.24
N ILE A 32 -11.27 1.16 -0.04
CA ILE A 32 -10.88 0.03 -0.90
C ILE A 32 -11.34 -1.29 -0.30
N CYS A 33 -11.08 -1.54 1.00
CA CYS A 33 -11.56 -2.75 1.68
C CYS A 33 -13.08 -2.88 1.58
N GLN A 34 -13.81 -1.79 1.78
CA GLN A 34 -15.28 -1.77 1.66
C GLN A 34 -15.75 -2.11 0.23
N ALA A 35 -15.13 -1.51 -0.79
CA ALA A 35 -15.45 -1.79 -2.19
C ALA A 35 -15.19 -3.25 -2.58
N LEU A 36 -14.17 -3.87 -1.99
CA LEU A 36 -13.83 -5.29 -2.18
C LEU A 36 -14.64 -6.25 -1.29
N GLY A 37 -15.54 -5.74 -0.45
CA GLY A 37 -16.30 -6.56 0.49
C GLY A 37 -15.47 -7.23 1.58
N ILE A 38 -14.30 -6.65 1.92
CA ILE A 38 -13.40 -7.14 2.97
C ILE A 38 -13.72 -6.43 4.28
N PRO A 39 -14.28 -7.13 5.28
CA PRO A 39 -14.58 -6.51 6.57
C PRO A 39 -13.30 -6.12 7.31
N VAL A 40 -13.30 -4.90 7.87
CA VAL A 40 -12.24 -4.42 8.77
C VAL A 40 -12.85 -4.27 10.17
N ARG A 41 -12.34 -5.05 11.12
CA ARG A 41 -12.74 -5.01 12.53
C ARG A 41 -11.66 -4.33 13.35
N ARG A 42 -12.04 -3.38 14.18
CA ARG A 42 -11.13 -2.66 15.07
C ARG A 42 -11.11 -3.28 16.45
N THR A 43 -9.95 -3.19 17.10
CA THR A 43 -9.77 -3.59 18.50
C THR A 43 -9.03 -2.52 19.27
N SER A 44 -9.50 -2.24 20.48
CA SER A 44 -8.84 -1.34 21.43
C SER A 44 -7.86 -2.06 22.36
N LEU A 45 -7.69 -3.38 22.24
CA LEU A 45 -6.76 -4.14 23.06
C LEU A 45 -5.32 -3.70 22.77
N ILE A 46 -4.62 -3.24 23.81
CA ILE A 46 -3.26 -2.69 23.71
C ILE A 46 -2.24 -3.77 23.34
N ASP A 47 -2.46 -5.01 23.76
CA ASP A 47 -1.57 -6.15 23.48
C ASP A 47 -1.90 -6.85 22.14
N ALA A 48 -2.90 -6.36 21.41
CA ALA A 48 -3.22 -6.92 20.11
C ALA A 48 -2.14 -6.52 19.08
N PRO A 49 -1.82 -7.39 18.10
CA PRO A 49 -1.02 -7.01 16.94
C PRO A 49 -1.61 -5.78 16.25
N GLU A 50 -0.76 -4.91 15.67
CA GLU A 50 -1.21 -3.70 14.96
C GLU A 50 -2.22 -4.00 13.87
N GLY A 51 -2.04 -5.12 13.16
CA GLY A 51 -2.95 -5.64 12.15
C GLY A 51 -2.81 -7.15 11.99
N ARG A 52 -3.85 -7.78 11.48
CA ARG A 52 -3.86 -9.19 11.11
C ARG A 52 -4.94 -9.49 10.10
N SER A 53 -4.57 -10.13 9.01
CA SER A 53 -5.53 -10.70 8.05
C SER A 53 -5.78 -12.18 8.37
N VAL A 54 -7.04 -12.55 8.47
CA VAL A 54 -7.47 -13.92 8.82
C VAL A 54 -8.60 -14.37 7.90
N ALA A 55 -8.78 -15.67 7.74
CA ALA A 55 -9.96 -16.24 7.10
C ALA A 55 -10.98 -16.68 8.17
N LEU A 56 -12.16 -16.07 8.18
CA LEU A 56 -13.28 -16.46 9.02
C LEU A 56 -14.37 -17.07 8.12
N ASN A 57 -14.67 -18.35 8.33
CA ASN A 57 -15.62 -19.10 7.49
C ASN A 57 -15.28 -18.99 5.99
N GLY A 58 -14.00 -19.09 5.65
CA GLY A 58 -13.50 -18.98 4.27
C GLY A 58 -13.49 -17.58 3.67
N ARG A 59 -13.87 -16.54 4.42
CA ARG A 59 -13.86 -15.14 3.97
C ARG A 59 -12.74 -14.35 4.64
N PRO A 60 -12.00 -13.53 3.90
CA PRO A 60 -10.95 -12.70 4.48
C PRO A 60 -11.54 -11.59 5.35
N VAL A 61 -10.91 -11.34 6.50
CA VAL A 61 -11.23 -10.27 7.43
C VAL A 61 -9.93 -9.65 7.91
N ILE A 62 -9.88 -8.33 8.03
CA ILE A 62 -8.75 -7.61 8.63
C ILE A 62 -9.10 -7.22 10.06
N LEU A 63 -8.26 -7.59 11.01
CA LEU A 63 -8.29 -7.09 12.39
C LEU A 63 -7.26 -5.97 12.49
N LEU A 64 -7.66 -4.80 13.02
CA LEU A 64 -6.82 -3.60 13.07
C LEU A 64 -6.85 -3.01 14.47
N ALA A 65 -5.68 -2.83 15.09
CA ALA A 65 -5.58 -2.16 16.39
C ALA A 65 -5.84 -0.64 16.25
N GLU A 66 -6.44 -0.05 17.29
CA GLU A 66 -6.74 1.39 17.32
C GLU A 66 -5.63 2.23 17.98
N TRP A 67 -4.74 1.61 18.75
CA TRP A 67 -3.70 2.30 19.50
C TRP A 67 -2.54 2.90 18.67
N PRO A 68 -2.15 2.39 17.44
CA PRO A 68 -1.12 3.05 16.65
C PRO A 68 -1.57 4.40 16.10
N SER A 69 -0.61 5.22 15.68
CA SER A 69 -0.89 6.50 15.01
C SER A 69 -1.74 6.33 13.73
N PRO A 70 -2.46 7.36 13.28
CA PRO A 70 -3.26 7.28 12.06
C PRO A 70 -2.46 6.83 10.83
N GLU A 71 -1.22 7.32 10.66
CA GLU A 71 -0.32 6.99 9.58
C GLU A 71 0.08 5.51 9.65
N ARG A 72 0.40 5.05 10.86
CA ARG A 72 0.77 3.65 11.11
C ARG A 72 -0.41 2.73 10.80
N ARG A 73 -1.61 3.05 11.31
CA ARG A 73 -2.83 2.28 11.01
C ARG A 73 -3.15 2.22 9.52
N ARG A 74 -2.92 3.33 8.79
CA ARG A 74 -3.11 3.36 7.33
C ARG A 74 -2.18 2.41 6.62
N PHE A 75 -0.90 2.41 7.00
CA PHE A 75 0.08 1.50 6.43
C PHE A 75 -0.24 0.04 6.78
N THR A 76 -0.54 -0.24 8.05
CA THR A 76 -0.92 -1.58 8.52
C THR A 76 -2.15 -2.10 7.78
N LEU A 77 -3.18 -1.28 7.60
CA LEU A 77 -4.37 -1.68 6.84
C LEU A 77 -4.05 -2.01 5.39
N ALA A 78 -3.22 -1.21 4.72
CA ALA A 78 -2.78 -1.47 3.35
C ALA A 78 -1.90 -2.72 3.25
N HIS A 79 -1.08 -2.98 4.26
CA HIS A 79 -0.24 -4.18 4.36
C HIS A 79 -1.09 -5.45 4.51
N GLU A 80 -2.08 -5.45 5.43
CA GLU A 80 -2.99 -6.57 5.62
C GLU A 80 -3.87 -6.81 4.38
N LEU A 81 -4.30 -5.74 3.71
CA LEU A 81 -4.96 -5.85 2.41
C LEU A 81 -4.03 -6.52 1.39
N GLY A 82 -2.74 -6.18 1.40
CA GLY A 82 -1.72 -6.81 0.56
C GLY A 82 -1.67 -8.32 0.76
N HIS A 83 -1.67 -8.81 2.01
CA HIS A 83 -1.70 -10.24 2.27
C HIS A 83 -2.94 -10.94 1.68
N ILE A 84 -4.10 -10.29 1.72
CA ILE A 84 -5.32 -10.84 1.13
C ILE A 84 -5.21 -10.87 -0.40
N ILE A 85 -4.88 -9.76 -1.03
CA ILE A 85 -4.82 -9.62 -2.49
C ILE A 85 -3.74 -10.50 -3.13
N LEU A 86 -2.61 -10.68 -2.45
CA LEU A 86 -1.52 -11.55 -2.91
C LEU A 86 -1.75 -13.03 -2.60
N GLY A 87 -2.88 -13.37 -1.95
CA GLY A 87 -3.27 -14.75 -1.66
C GLY A 87 -2.44 -15.41 -0.55
N HIS A 88 -1.91 -14.63 0.39
CA HIS A 88 -1.15 -15.14 1.54
C HIS A 88 -2.06 -15.72 2.62
N VAL A 89 -3.30 -15.22 2.72
CA VAL A 89 -4.29 -15.67 3.71
C VAL A 89 -4.87 -17.02 3.27
N GLY A 90 -4.76 -18.03 4.13
CA GLY A 90 -5.23 -19.40 3.85
C GLY A 90 -4.16 -20.35 3.31
N ARG A 91 -3.01 -19.87 2.84
CA ARG A 91 -1.85 -20.72 2.52
C ARG A 91 -1.04 -21.10 3.75
N VAL A 92 -1.15 -20.28 4.78
CA VAL A 92 -0.48 -20.48 6.06
C VAL A 92 -1.59 -20.65 7.08
N GLY A 93 -1.88 -21.88 7.47
CA GLY A 93 -2.77 -22.15 8.61
C GLY A 93 -2.26 -21.33 9.78
N LEU A 94 -3.20 -20.81 10.61
CA LEU A 94 -2.97 -20.03 11.85
C LEU A 94 -1.49 -19.96 12.29
N LEU A 95 -0.65 -19.31 11.53
CA LEU A 95 0.69 -18.99 12.02
C LEU A 95 0.48 -17.92 13.08
N ASN A 96 0.72 -18.32 14.34
CA ASN A 96 1.15 -17.37 15.35
C ASN A 96 2.34 -16.64 14.73
N ARG A 97 2.09 -15.47 14.12
CA ARG A 97 3.16 -14.62 13.64
C ARG A 97 3.79 -13.98 14.88
N GLU A 98 4.83 -14.62 15.37
CA GLU A 98 5.93 -13.86 15.94
C GLU A 98 6.37 -12.86 14.85
N PRO A 99 6.90 -11.67 15.21
CA PRO A 99 7.35 -10.72 14.22
C PRO A 99 8.23 -11.47 13.22
N SER A 100 7.73 -11.61 11.99
CA SER A 100 8.44 -12.30 10.91
C SER A 100 9.80 -11.64 10.74
N PRO A 101 10.88 -12.41 10.60
CA PRO A 101 12.16 -11.87 10.23
C PRO A 101 12.00 -10.93 9.01
N GLU A 102 12.73 -9.83 8.98
CA GLU A 102 12.72 -8.86 7.87
C GLU A 102 12.94 -9.53 6.49
N ASP A 103 13.38 -10.76 6.47
CA ASP A 103 13.66 -11.59 5.31
C ASP A 103 12.49 -12.45 4.82
N ASP A 104 11.31 -12.45 5.48
CA ASP A 104 10.15 -13.22 4.99
C ASP A 104 9.66 -12.64 3.64
N PRO A 105 9.72 -13.42 2.54
CA PRO A 105 9.30 -12.96 1.22
C PRO A 105 7.84 -12.50 1.16
N LEU A 106 6.94 -13.10 1.97
CA LEU A 106 5.52 -12.73 2.00
C LEU A 106 5.32 -11.38 2.67
N GLU A 107 6.06 -11.10 3.75
CA GLU A 107 6.05 -9.80 4.42
C GLU A 107 6.63 -8.71 3.52
N GLN A 108 7.75 -9.01 2.83
CA GLN A 108 8.33 -8.09 1.85
C GLN A 108 7.35 -7.79 0.71
N ALA A 109 6.62 -8.78 0.21
CA ALA A 109 5.63 -8.62 -0.84
C ALA A 109 4.45 -7.73 -0.39
N ALA A 110 3.93 -7.95 0.84
CA ALA A 110 2.88 -7.11 1.42
C ALA A 110 3.36 -5.68 1.68
N ASN A 111 4.60 -5.48 2.13
CA ASN A 111 5.23 -4.16 2.28
C ASN A 111 5.35 -3.42 0.94
N VAL A 112 5.75 -4.12 -0.12
CA VAL A 112 5.79 -3.55 -1.47
C VAL A 112 4.38 -3.16 -1.90
N PHE A 113 3.40 -4.04 -1.77
CA PHE A 113 2.02 -3.75 -2.10
C PHE A 113 1.53 -2.48 -1.37
N ALA A 114 1.65 -2.43 -0.05
CA ALA A 114 1.21 -1.29 0.77
C ALA A 114 1.86 0.03 0.35
N SER A 115 3.18 0.02 0.18
CA SER A 115 3.94 1.20 -0.25
C SER A 115 3.53 1.68 -1.66
N ARG A 116 3.21 0.77 -2.58
CA ARG A 116 2.82 1.12 -3.96
C ARG A 116 1.35 1.52 -4.07
N LEU A 117 0.51 0.99 -3.20
CA LEU A 117 -0.87 1.40 -3.05
C LEU A 117 -0.97 2.83 -2.49
N LEU A 118 -0.32 3.09 -1.35
CA LEU A 118 -0.44 4.36 -0.64
C LEU A 118 0.31 5.51 -1.31
N ALA A 119 1.41 5.23 -2.00
CA ALA A 119 2.29 6.23 -2.60
C ALA A 119 2.71 5.84 -4.03
N PRO A 120 1.80 5.83 -5.01
CA PRO A 120 2.09 5.44 -6.40
C PRO A 120 3.08 6.41 -7.06
N ALA A 121 4.21 5.86 -7.57
CA ALA A 121 5.33 6.65 -8.10
C ALA A 121 4.93 7.59 -9.24
N CYS A 122 4.11 7.12 -10.16
CA CYS A 122 3.67 7.91 -11.31
C CYS A 122 2.82 9.13 -10.88
N VAL A 123 2.03 9.01 -9.81
CA VAL A 123 1.25 10.13 -9.27
C VAL A 123 2.16 11.13 -8.58
N LEU A 124 3.08 10.67 -7.73
CA LEU A 124 4.08 11.54 -7.07
C LEU A 124 4.95 12.28 -8.08
N TRP A 125 5.39 11.58 -9.13
CA TRP A 125 6.11 12.17 -10.25
C TRP A 125 5.26 13.22 -10.99
N GLY A 126 4.01 12.89 -11.27
CA GLY A 126 3.08 13.82 -11.92
C GLY A 126 2.84 15.11 -11.13
N CYS A 127 2.78 15.02 -9.79
CA CYS A 127 2.68 16.16 -8.88
C CYS A 127 4.01 16.92 -8.71
N ASN A 128 5.10 16.46 -9.34
CA ASN A 128 6.45 17.04 -9.25
C ASN A 128 6.99 17.09 -7.82
N VAL A 129 6.77 16.03 -7.05
CA VAL A 129 7.23 15.91 -5.65
C VAL A 129 8.76 15.96 -5.58
N GLN A 130 9.31 16.76 -4.65
CA GLN A 130 10.75 17.02 -4.52
C GLN A 130 11.33 16.62 -3.15
N SER A 131 10.52 16.11 -2.23
CA SER A 131 10.99 15.72 -0.89
C SER A 131 10.18 14.62 -0.24
N ALA A 132 10.79 13.94 0.75
CA ALA A 132 10.10 12.99 1.60
C ALA A 132 8.96 13.65 2.41
N ALA A 133 9.14 14.91 2.85
CA ALA A 133 8.12 15.63 3.60
C ALA A 133 6.86 15.84 2.76
N GLU A 134 7.00 16.17 1.47
CA GLU A 134 5.87 16.29 0.56
C GLU A 134 5.15 14.96 0.36
N ILE A 135 5.89 13.86 0.24
CA ILE A 135 5.30 12.51 0.15
C ILE A 135 4.50 12.20 1.41
N ALA A 136 5.07 12.46 2.60
CA ALA A 136 4.38 12.23 3.87
C ALA A 136 3.07 12.99 3.94
N GLN A 137 3.08 14.26 3.55
CA GLN A 137 1.90 15.13 3.55
C GLN A 137 0.84 14.66 2.54
N LEU A 138 1.22 14.44 1.28
CA LEU A 138 0.28 14.06 0.21
C LEU A 138 -0.32 12.67 0.45
N CYS A 139 0.50 11.71 0.89
CA CYS A 139 0.07 10.32 1.06
C CYS A 139 -0.46 10.00 2.46
N GLY A 140 -0.27 10.90 3.44
CA GLY A 140 -0.64 10.69 4.84
C GLY A 140 0.07 9.46 5.45
N ILE A 141 1.36 9.30 5.15
CA ILE A 141 2.23 8.24 5.67
C ILE A 141 3.30 8.82 6.60
N SER A 142 3.95 7.95 7.41
CA SER A 142 4.99 8.40 8.31
C SER A 142 6.21 8.97 7.56
N GLN A 143 6.97 9.84 8.21
CA GLN A 143 8.21 10.41 7.65
C GLN A 143 9.20 9.31 7.26
N THR A 144 9.33 8.25 8.07
CA THR A 144 10.20 7.12 7.78
C THR A 144 9.77 6.41 6.48
N ALA A 145 8.47 6.09 6.35
CA ALA A 145 7.94 5.46 5.13
C ALA A 145 8.10 6.37 3.90
N ALA A 146 7.90 7.68 4.09
CA ALA A 146 8.08 8.67 3.04
C ALA A 146 9.55 8.79 2.61
N GLN A 147 10.52 8.69 3.54
CA GLN A 147 11.94 8.72 3.25
C GLN A 147 12.34 7.52 2.35
N PHE A 148 11.97 6.29 2.70
CA PHE A 148 12.19 5.13 1.86
C PHE A 148 11.54 5.27 0.48
N ARG A 149 10.35 5.87 0.44
CA ARG A 149 9.65 6.11 -0.82
C ARG A 149 10.35 7.14 -1.68
N TRP A 150 10.88 8.21 -1.08
CA TRP A 150 11.64 9.26 -1.76
C TRP A 150 12.93 8.73 -2.38
N GLU A 151 13.73 7.99 -1.62
CA GLU A 151 14.95 7.35 -2.13
C GLU A 151 14.67 6.50 -3.37
N ARG A 152 13.60 5.72 -3.34
CA ARG A 152 13.18 4.92 -4.50
C ARG A 152 12.71 5.80 -5.66
N LEU A 153 12.04 6.90 -5.40
CA LEU A 153 11.57 7.85 -6.42
C LEU A 153 12.75 8.54 -7.10
N GLN A 154 13.78 8.94 -6.34
CA GLN A 154 15.01 9.51 -6.89
C GLN A 154 15.69 8.58 -7.89
N LEU A 155 15.76 7.27 -7.59
CA LEU A 155 16.29 6.28 -8.53
C LEU A 155 15.47 6.19 -9.83
N LEU A 156 14.16 6.36 -9.76
CA LEU A 156 13.30 6.39 -10.94
C LEU A 156 13.50 7.68 -11.75
N TYR A 157 13.67 8.83 -11.10
CA TYR A 157 14.04 10.10 -11.75
C TYR A 157 15.37 9.96 -12.50
N GLN A 158 16.42 9.46 -11.85
CA GLN A 158 17.73 9.27 -12.46
C GLN A 158 17.69 8.35 -13.69
N ARG A 159 16.80 7.34 -13.68
CA ARG A 159 16.65 6.36 -14.76
C ARG A 159 15.66 6.77 -15.84
N GLY A 160 14.94 7.87 -15.66
CA GLY A 160 13.84 8.28 -16.54
C GLY A 160 12.74 7.21 -16.70
N LYS A 161 12.49 6.40 -15.67
CA LYS A 161 11.60 5.23 -15.73
C LYS A 161 10.22 5.50 -15.11
N PHE A 162 9.48 6.41 -15.74
CA PHE A 162 8.05 6.64 -15.44
C PHE A 162 7.20 6.32 -16.66
N LEU A 163 5.97 5.90 -16.43
CA LEU A 163 4.96 5.57 -17.43
C LEU A 163 5.42 4.51 -18.45
N VAL A 164 6.32 3.62 -18.02
CA VAL A 164 6.89 2.59 -18.90
C VAL A 164 5.95 1.40 -19.12
N SER A 165 5.08 1.08 -18.16
CA SER A 165 4.11 -0.01 -18.29
C SER A 165 2.70 0.50 -18.65
N PRO A 166 1.88 -0.31 -19.35
CA PRO A 166 0.48 0.04 -19.60
C PRO A 166 -0.30 0.32 -18.32
N LEU A 167 -0.09 -0.51 -17.29
CA LEU A 167 -0.77 -0.39 -16.00
C LEU A 167 -0.42 0.93 -15.28
N GLU A 168 0.87 1.31 -15.31
CA GLU A 168 1.32 2.58 -14.74
C GLU A 168 0.68 3.79 -15.44
N ARG A 169 0.55 3.73 -16.78
CA ARG A 169 -0.14 4.76 -17.57
C ARG A 169 -1.62 4.86 -17.23
N GLN A 170 -2.29 3.74 -16.94
CA GLN A 170 -3.70 3.73 -16.52
C GLN A 170 -3.86 4.40 -15.15
N VAL A 171 -3.01 4.06 -14.16
CA VAL A 171 -3.02 4.74 -12.85
C VAL A 171 -2.81 6.24 -13.03
N TYR A 172 -1.79 6.65 -13.80
CA TYR A 172 -1.52 8.05 -14.05
C TYR A 172 -2.72 8.78 -14.69
N ALA A 173 -3.34 8.17 -15.70
CA ALA A 173 -4.50 8.73 -16.38
C ALA A 173 -5.69 8.90 -15.42
N GLN A 174 -5.93 7.92 -14.55
CA GLN A 174 -7.01 7.96 -13.56
C GLN A 174 -6.79 9.06 -12.52
N PHE A 175 -5.54 9.31 -12.10
CA PHE A 175 -5.19 10.38 -11.17
C PHE A 175 -4.97 11.74 -11.83
N ARG A 176 -5.12 11.87 -13.16
CA ARG A 176 -4.81 13.11 -13.87
C ARG A 176 -5.47 14.36 -13.28
N PRO A 177 -6.77 14.38 -12.93
CA PRO A 177 -7.38 15.57 -12.33
C PRO A 177 -6.72 15.98 -11.01
N TYR A 178 -6.37 14.99 -10.18
CA TYR A 178 -5.64 15.23 -8.93
C TYR A 178 -4.24 15.79 -9.18
N ILE A 179 -3.51 15.20 -10.13
CA ILE A 179 -2.17 15.61 -10.52
C ILE A 179 -2.17 17.07 -11.01
N GLU A 180 -3.10 17.40 -11.90
CA GLU A 180 -3.23 18.76 -12.44
C GLU A 180 -3.52 19.80 -11.36
N ALA A 181 -4.32 19.45 -10.36
CA ALA A 181 -4.65 20.31 -9.23
C ALA A 181 -3.48 20.47 -8.22
N HIS A 182 -2.52 19.52 -8.18
CA HIS A 182 -1.43 19.48 -7.19
C HIS A 182 -0.03 19.59 -7.81
N LYS A 183 0.06 19.78 -9.12
CA LYS A 183 1.33 19.96 -9.82
C LYS A 183 1.94 21.34 -9.42
N ARG A 184 3.16 21.29 -8.92
CA ARG A 184 3.96 22.45 -8.52
C ARG A 184 4.93 22.86 -9.61
#